data_1e147735dc5fc7f883b835211a908af3
#
_entry.id   1e147735dc5fc7f883b835211a908af3
#
_cell.length_a   1.000
_cell.length_b   1.000
_cell.length_c   1.000
_cell.angle_alpha   90.00
_cell.angle_beta   90.00
_cell.angle_gamma   90.00
#
_symmetry.space_group_name_H-M   'P 1'
#
loop_
_entity.id
_entity.type
_entity.pdbx_description
1 polymer ?
#
loop_
_entity_poly.entity_id
_entity_poly.type
_entity_poly.pdbx_seq_one_letter_code
_entity_poly.pdbx_strand_id
1 'polypeptide(L)'
;MKKILLLGSGELGKEFVIAAKRAGQYVIACDSYENAPAMQVADEYEVIDMLDGTALDAIVEKHKPDLIIPEIEAIRTERLFDYEERGIQVAPSARAVNFTMNRRAIRDLAARDLGLRTAKYFYAKTYDEFKAAADEIGFPCVVKPLMSSSGHGQSYVHNDEELEEAFKNAMDGARGDVKEVIIEEFIEFESEFTLLTVTQKNGPTLFCPPIGHIQKGGDYRESWQPYAISEESLRQAEHIANEVTRALTGYGIWGVEFFLTKKGEVIFSELSPRPHDTGMVTLAHTTNFSEFELHFRAVMGLPIPAIHLEHAGCSAVILSPIETDKPLSYNLLDACNEDKTRLRIFGKPIAHVGRRMGVALCYGEVGTDMDALRDKTKRVAATVLGTDPYMKK
;
A
#
# COMPACT_ATOMS: atom_id res chain seq x y z
N MET A 1 -14.23 7.68 23.62
CA MET A 1 -14.49 6.80 22.44
C MET A 1 -14.73 7.69 21.25
N LYS A 2 -13.97 7.53 20.16
CA LYS A 2 -14.22 8.22 18.90
C LYS A 2 -15.03 7.33 17.98
N LYS A 3 -15.81 7.97 17.09
CA LYS A 3 -16.52 7.32 15.99
C LYS A 3 -15.67 7.46 14.73
N ILE A 4 -15.22 6.34 14.18
CA ILE A 4 -14.32 6.26 13.06
C ILE A 4 -15.08 5.76 11.83
N LEU A 5 -15.03 6.49 10.72
CA LEU A 5 -15.53 6.08 9.41
C LEU A 5 -14.34 5.60 8.57
N LEU A 6 -14.30 4.32 8.28
CA LEU A 6 -13.27 3.70 7.43
C LEU A 6 -13.79 3.65 5.98
N LEU A 7 -13.06 4.24 5.06
CA LEU A 7 -13.36 4.24 3.63
C LEU A 7 -12.44 3.28 2.88
N GLY A 8 -12.98 2.11 2.55
CA GLY A 8 -12.28 0.94 2.08
C GLY A 8 -12.22 -0.13 3.17
N SER A 9 -12.81 -1.29 2.91
CA SER A 9 -12.96 -2.36 3.90
C SER A 9 -12.19 -3.63 3.52
N GLY A 10 -11.03 -3.45 2.88
CA GLY A 10 -10.13 -4.51 2.50
C GLY A 10 -9.42 -5.19 3.68
N GLU A 11 -8.41 -5.98 3.38
CA GLU A 11 -7.61 -6.71 4.37
C GLU A 11 -6.82 -5.80 5.32
N LEU A 12 -6.26 -4.71 4.80
CA LEU A 12 -5.53 -3.72 5.61
C LEU A 12 -6.51 -2.99 6.53
N GLY A 13 -7.67 -2.60 6.02
CA GLY A 13 -8.75 -2.00 6.80
C GLY A 13 -9.21 -2.93 7.92
N LYS A 14 -9.32 -4.25 7.69
CA LYS A 14 -9.67 -5.23 8.72
C LYS A 14 -8.69 -5.22 9.90
N GLU A 15 -7.40 -5.26 9.64
CA GLU A 15 -6.38 -5.23 10.69
C GLU A 15 -6.37 -3.87 11.42
N PHE A 16 -6.61 -2.76 10.71
CA PHE A 16 -6.80 -1.45 11.34
C PHE A 16 -8.03 -1.44 12.27
N VAL A 17 -9.18 -1.96 11.83
CA VAL A 17 -10.38 -2.05 12.66
C VAL A 17 -10.11 -2.88 13.92
N ILE A 18 -9.40 -4.01 13.78
CA ILE A 18 -9.02 -4.85 14.94
C ILE A 18 -8.19 -4.03 15.95
N ALA A 19 -7.22 -3.24 15.48
CA ALA A 19 -6.42 -2.38 16.35
C ALA A 19 -7.28 -1.31 17.04
N ALA A 20 -8.20 -0.66 16.32
CA ALA A 20 -9.12 0.33 16.86
C ALA A 20 -10.10 -0.28 17.88
N LYS A 21 -10.63 -1.47 17.59
CA LYS A 21 -11.55 -2.19 18.49
C LYS A 21 -10.88 -2.65 19.78
N ARG A 22 -9.62 -3.08 19.74
CA ARG A 22 -8.82 -3.39 20.94
C ARG A 22 -8.70 -2.19 21.88
N ALA A 23 -8.73 -0.97 21.32
CA ALA A 23 -8.69 0.28 22.06
C ALA A 23 -10.09 0.88 22.34
N GLY A 24 -11.17 0.11 22.16
CA GLY A 24 -12.53 0.50 22.50
C GLY A 24 -13.15 1.59 21.63
N GLN A 25 -12.68 1.76 20.37
CA GLN A 25 -13.27 2.73 19.45
C GLN A 25 -14.49 2.14 18.71
N TYR A 26 -15.36 3.02 18.23
CA TYR A 26 -16.52 2.66 17.41
C TYR A 26 -16.19 2.85 15.95
N VAL A 27 -16.34 1.81 15.14
CA VAL A 27 -15.94 1.81 13.74
C VAL A 27 -17.10 1.49 12.82
N ILE A 28 -17.31 2.33 11.81
CA ILE A 28 -18.18 2.11 10.66
C ILE A 28 -17.30 1.82 9.45
N ALA A 29 -17.45 0.66 8.83
CA ALA A 29 -16.66 0.22 7.70
C ALA A 29 -17.45 0.37 6.38
N CYS A 30 -16.90 1.06 5.38
CA CYS A 30 -17.53 1.30 4.08
C CYS A 30 -16.79 0.62 2.95
N ASP A 31 -17.53 0.04 2.01
CA ASP A 31 -16.99 -0.49 0.76
C ASP A 31 -18.09 -0.54 -0.31
N SER A 32 -17.71 -0.87 -1.55
CA SER A 32 -18.62 -1.00 -2.68
C SER A 32 -19.36 -2.35 -2.74
N TYR A 33 -19.04 -3.30 -1.85
CA TYR A 33 -19.67 -4.63 -1.80
C TYR A 33 -19.87 -5.12 -0.37
N GLU A 34 -20.88 -5.94 -0.18
CA GLU A 34 -21.22 -6.50 1.13
C GLU A 34 -20.19 -7.51 1.64
N ASN A 35 -20.13 -7.63 2.96
CA ASN A 35 -19.26 -8.58 3.65
C ASN A 35 -17.77 -8.43 3.33
N ALA A 36 -17.34 -7.22 3.04
CA ALA A 36 -15.93 -6.90 2.89
C ALA A 36 -15.16 -7.20 4.19
N PRO A 37 -13.86 -7.54 4.12
CA PRO A 37 -13.07 -8.00 5.27
C PRO A 37 -13.21 -7.15 6.55
N ALA A 38 -13.14 -5.84 6.46
CA ALA A 38 -13.24 -4.96 7.64
C ALA A 38 -14.67 -4.87 8.19
N MET A 39 -15.71 -5.02 7.35
CA MET A 39 -17.11 -5.04 7.80
C MET A 39 -17.39 -6.19 8.77
N GLN A 40 -16.67 -7.30 8.65
CA GLN A 40 -16.84 -8.49 9.50
C GLN A 40 -16.41 -8.26 10.96
N VAL A 41 -15.67 -7.18 11.25
CA VAL A 41 -15.11 -6.87 12.57
C VAL A 41 -15.45 -5.47 13.06
N ALA A 42 -16.13 -4.67 12.26
CA ALA A 42 -16.61 -3.33 12.60
C ALA A 42 -17.91 -3.38 13.45
N ASP A 43 -18.31 -2.25 14.03
CA ASP A 43 -19.59 -2.11 14.76
C ASP A 43 -20.77 -1.96 13.81
N GLU A 44 -20.58 -1.19 12.74
CA GLU A 44 -21.54 -0.98 11.65
C GLU A 44 -20.83 -1.01 10.30
N TYR A 45 -21.59 -1.15 9.24
CA TYR A 45 -21.04 -1.03 7.89
C TYR A 45 -22.02 -0.35 6.93
N GLU A 46 -21.47 0.21 5.84
CA GLU A 46 -22.23 0.79 4.73
C GLU A 46 -21.69 0.25 3.40
N VAL A 47 -22.62 -0.04 2.48
CA VAL A 47 -22.28 -0.43 1.11
C VAL A 47 -22.64 0.71 0.19
N ILE A 48 -21.64 1.39 -0.35
CA ILE A 48 -21.81 2.56 -1.22
C ILE A 48 -20.73 2.62 -2.30
N ASP A 49 -21.02 3.30 -3.38
CA ASP A 49 -19.98 3.78 -4.29
C ASP A 49 -19.31 5.02 -3.68
N MET A 50 -18.08 4.87 -3.19
CA MET A 50 -17.32 5.97 -2.58
C MET A 50 -16.82 7.02 -3.60
N LEU A 51 -16.95 6.75 -4.90
CA LEU A 51 -16.74 7.74 -5.97
C LEU A 51 -17.98 8.63 -6.18
N ASP A 52 -19.14 8.23 -5.67
CA ASP A 52 -20.33 9.09 -5.60
C ASP A 52 -20.25 10.01 -4.38
N GLY A 53 -19.94 11.29 -4.62
CA GLY A 53 -19.84 12.29 -3.54
C GLY A 53 -21.15 12.48 -2.76
N THR A 54 -22.32 12.28 -3.39
CA THR A 54 -23.61 12.39 -2.71
C THR A 54 -23.85 11.24 -1.75
N ALA A 55 -23.51 10.02 -2.16
CA ALA A 55 -23.57 8.85 -1.29
C ALA A 55 -22.60 8.98 -0.11
N LEU A 56 -21.39 9.49 -0.37
CA LEU A 56 -20.39 9.73 0.67
C LEU A 56 -20.86 10.79 1.67
N ASP A 57 -21.42 11.91 1.20
CA ASP A 57 -22.00 12.96 2.05
C ASP A 57 -23.13 12.41 2.93
N ALA A 58 -23.99 11.55 2.38
CA ALA A 58 -25.12 10.97 3.09
C ALA A 58 -24.67 10.11 4.29
N ILE A 59 -23.62 9.27 4.13
CA ILE A 59 -23.13 8.46 5.24
C ILE A 59 -22.38 9.29 6.28
N VAL A 60 -21.66 10.33 5.87
CA VAL A 60 -21.01 11.27 6.82
C VAL A 60 -22.05 11.99 7.66
N GLU A 61 -23.16 12.45 7.06
CA GLU A 61 -24.27 13.08 7.78
C GLU A 61 -25.00 12.09 8.69
N LYS A 62 -25.19 10.84 8.23
CA LYS A 62 -25.85 9.77 9.01
C LYS A 62 -25.07 9.44 10.27
N HIS A 63 -23.75 9.19 10.11
CA HIS A 63 -22.92 8.67 11.18
C HIS A 63 -22.24 9.76 12.01
N LYS A 64 -22.01 10.95 11.47
CA LYS A 64 -21.30 12.07 12.11
C LYS A 64 -19.99 11.62 12.76
N PRO A 65 -19.04 11.10 11.97
CA PRO A 65 -17.79 10.57 12.49
C PRO A 65 -16.91 11.69 13.07
N ASP A 66 -16.08 11.34 14.05
CA ASP A 66 -15.01 12.20 14.56
C ASP A 66 -13.77 12.14 13.67
N LEU A 67 -13.60 11.02 12.96
CA LEU A 67 -12.41 10.70 12.19
C LEU A 67 -12.79 9.89 10.95
N ILE A 68 -12.28 10.29 9.78
CA ILE A 68 -12.39 9.56 8.50
C ILE A 68 -11.01 9.01 8.15
N ILE A 69 -10.95 7.71 7.85
CA ILE A 69 -9.73 6.99 7.48
C ILE A 69 -9.91 6.38 6.10
N PRO A 70 -9.33 6.99 5.06
CA PRO A 70 -9.21 6.39 3.74
C PRO A 70 -8.23 5.22 3.74
N GLU A 71 -8.63 4.09 3.18
CA GLU A 71 -7.82 2.87 3.10
C GLU A 71 -7.63 2.39 1.65
N ILE A 72 -8.37 3.00 0.72
CA ILE A 72 -8.23 2.75 -0.72
C ILE A 72 -8.18 4.07 -1.50
N GLU A 73 -7.82 3.99 -2.77
CA GLU A 73 -7.74 5.17 -3.66
C GLU A 73 -9.08 5.51 -4.34
N ALA A 74 -10.03 4.58 -4.43
CA ALA A 74 -11.31 4.77 -5.12
C ALA A 74 -12.34 5.55 -4.28
N ILE A 75 -12.02 6.81 -3.98
CA ILE A 75 -12.81 7.73 -3.14
C ILE A 75 -12.94 9.07 -3.85
N ARG A 76 -14.07 9.76 -3.69
CA ARG A 76 -14.24 11.16 -4.13
C ARG A 76 -13.48 12.08 -3.17
N THR A 77 -12.17 12.17 -3.37
CA THR A 77 -11.24 12.82 -2.43
C THR A 77 -11.45 14.31 -2.24
N GLU A 78 -12.09 14.99 -3.19
CA GLU A 78 -12.44 16.40 -3.08
C GLU A 78 -13.37 16.65 -1.88
N ARG A 79 -14.26 15.70 -1.56
CA ARG A 79 -15.15 15.79 -0.39
C ARG A 79 -14.42 15.76 0.94
N LEU A 80 -13.25 15.17 0.98
CA LEU A 80 -12.45 15.09 2.22
C LEU A 80 -12.02 16.48 2.70
N PHE A 81 -11.76 17.43 1.80
CA PHE A 81 -11.46 18.82 2.16
C PHE A 81 -12.66 19.50 2.82
N ASP A 82 -13.88 19.31 2.27
CA ASP A 82 -15.11 19.86 2.85
C ASP A 82 -15.34 19.30 4.26
N TYR A 83 -15.01 18.03 4.50
CA TYR A 83 -15.13 17.41 5.83
C TYR A 83 -14.11 17.97 6.82
N GLU A 84 -12.86 18.20 6.40
CA GLU A 84 -11.86 18.87 7.24
C GLU A 84 -12.28 20.31 7.62
N GLU A 85 -12.82 21.08 6.66
CA GLU A 85 -13.35 22.42 6.92
C GLU A 85 -14.50 22.41 7.94
N ARG A 86 -15.28 21.34 7.99
CA ARG A 86 -16.36 21.11 8.96
C ARG A 86 -15.85 20.60 10.32
N GLY A 87 -14.53 20.43 10.47
CA GLY A 87 -13.90 19.99 11.72
C GLY A 87 -13.83 18.48 11.90
N ILE A 88 -14.15 17.68 10.89
CA ILE A 88 -13.96 16.22 10.92
C ILE A 88 -12.49 15.95 10.57
N GLN A 89 -11.82 15.18 11.41
CA GLN A 89 -10.43 14.80 11.14
C GLN A 89 -10.36 13.81 9.97
N VAL A 90 -9.49 14.05 8.98
CA VAL A 90 -9.14 13.08 7.93
C VAL A 90 -7.71 12.62 8.16
N ALA A 91 -7.41 11.34 8.01
CA ALA A 91 -6.09 10.78 8.28
C ALA A 91 -5.44 10.22 6.98
N PRO A 92 -4.17 10.56 6.72
CA PRO A 92 -3.34 11.52 7.45
C PRO A 92 -3.84 12.95 7.29
N SER A 93 -4.32 13.34 6.10
CA SER A 93 -5.00 14.59 5.74
C SER A 93 -5.73 14.45 4.40
N ALA A 94 -6.74 15.28 4.12
CA ALA A 94 -7.41 15.32 2.82
C ALA A 94 -6.41 15.60 1.68
N ARG A 95 -5.45 16.49 1.91
CA ARG A 95 -4.36 16.79 0.97
C ARG A 95 -3.55 15.53 0.64
N ALA A 96 -3.12 14.76 1.64
CA ALA A 96 -2.34 13.56 1.43
C ALA A 96 -3.07 12.53 0.56
N VAL A 97 -4.33 12.26 0.90
CA VAL A 97 -5.17 11.30 0.16
C VAL A 97 -5.40 11.75 -1.29
N ASN A 98 -5.70 13.03 -1.50
CA ASN A 98 -5.93 13.58 -2.83
C ASN A 98 -4.67 13.53 -3.71
N PHE A 99 -3.50 13.91 -3.15
CA PHE A 99 -2.23 13.92 -3.90
C PHE A 99 -1.78 12.53 -4.30
N THR A 100 -1.93 11.53 -3.44
CA THR A 100 -1.47 10.16 -3.71
C THR A 100 -2.36 9.42 -4.71
N MET A 101 -3.60 9.83 -4.89
CA MET A 101 -4.45 9.34 -5.97
C MET A 101 -4.03 9.84 -7.35
N ASN A 102 -3.31 10.93 -7.42
CA ASN A 102 -2.87 11.56 -8.66
C ASN A 102 -1.36 11.44 -8.80
N ARG A 103 -0.90 10.51 -9.67
CA ARG A 103 0.55 10.31 -9.94
C ARG A 103 1.27 11.58 -10.34
N ARG A 104 0.61 12.48 -11.07
CA ARG A 104 1.18 13.80 -11.41
C ARG A 104 1.46 14.60 -10.15
N ALA A 105 0.47 14.73 -9.27
CA ALA A 105 0.59 15.56 -8.08
C ALA A 105 1.72 15.08 -7.17
N ILE A 106 1.79 13.79 -6.87
CA ILE A 106 2.83 13.24 -6.00
C ILE A 106 4.21 13.25 -6.65
N ARG A 107 4.29 12.98 -7.98
CA ARG A 107 5.55 13.00 -8.71
C ARG A 107 6.12 14.43 -8.83
N ASP A 108 5.28 15.39 -9.18
CA ASP A 108 5.70 16.79 -9.28
C ASP A 108 6.08 17.36 -7.90
N LEU A 109 5.34 17.02 -6.83
CA LEU A 109 5.72 17.37 -5.47
C LEU A 109 7.12 16.86 -5.13
N ALA A 110 7.38 15.58 -5.34
CA ALA A 110 8.68 14.99 -4.99
C ALA A 110 9.82 15.56 -5.85
N ALA A 111 9.65 15.55 -7.19
CA ALA A 111 10.72 15.89 -8.10
C ALA A 111 10.94 17.39 -8.28
N ARG A 112 9.85 18.19 -8.44
CA ARG A 112 9.93 19.61 -8.79
C ARG A 112 9.90 20.51 -7.58
N ASP A 113 8.96 20.29 -6.67
CA ASP A 113 8.76 21.19 -5.53
C ASP A 113 9.81 20.91 -4.44
N LEU A 114 10.13 19.64 -4.19
CA LEU A 114 11.08 19.22 -3.15
C LEU A 114 12.49 18.91 -3.69
N GLY A 115 12.67 18.81 -5.01
CA GLY A 115 13.96 18.51 -5.64
C GLY A 115 14.52 17.11 -5.30
N LEU A 116 13.66 16.17 -4.94
CA LEU A 116 14.07 14.82 -4.57
C LEU A 116 14.36 13.95 -5.79
N ARG A 117 15.23 12.95 -5.62
CA ARG A 117 15.59 12.02 -6.69
C ARG A 117 14.42 11.06 -6.98
N THR A 118 13.85 11.17 -8.17
CA THR A 118 12.84 10.27 -8.74
C THR A 118 13.32 9.76 -10.09
N ALA A 119 12.61 8.80 -10.72
CA ALA A 119 12.78 8.53 -12.14
C ALA A 119 12.54 9.80 -12.97
N LYS A 120 13.30 10.01 -14.06
CA LYS A 120 12.99 11.07 -15.04
C LYS A 120 11.65 10.75 -15.67
N TYR A 121 10.79 11.75 -15.92
CA TYR A 121 9.44 11.50 -16.38
C TYR A 121 8.91 12.63 -17.25
N PHE A 122 7.93 12.28 -18.10
CA PHE A 122 7.12 13.21 -18.88
C PHE A 122 5.65 12.78 -18.84
N TYR A 123 4.77 13.72 -19.16
CA TYR A 123 3.35 13.47 -19.31
C TYR A 123 2.94 13.64 -20.77
N ALA A 124 1.98 12.83 -21.23
CA ALA A 124 1.47 12.91 -22.58
C ALA A 124 -0.05 12.66 -22.63
N LYS A 125 -0.76 13.48 -23.41
CA LYS A 125 -2.18 13.32 -23.72
C LYS A 125 -2.43 12.79 -25.12
N THR A 126 -1.47 13.00 -26.01
CA THR A 126 -1.51 12.55 -27.40
C THR A 126 -0.35 11.60 -27.68
N TYR A 127 -0.50 10.80 -28.73
CA TYR A 127 0.55 9.89 -29.13
C TYR A 127 1.84 10.62 -29.60
N ASP A 128 1.67 11.78 -30.24
CA ASP A 128 2.83 12.59 -30.70
C ASP A 128 3.63 13.13 -29.51
N GLU A 129 2.96 13.64 -28.46
CA GLU A 129 3.61 14.05 -27.22
C GLU A 129 4.30 12.87 -26.54
N PHE A 130 3.65 11.71 -26.53
CA PHE A 130 4.18 10.50 -25.93
C PHE A 130 5.44 10.00 -26.64
N LYS A 131 5.42 10.00 -27.98
CA LYS A 131 6.58 9.60 -28.78
C LYS A 131 7.77 10.55 -28.57
N ALA A 132 7.52 11.86 -28.57
CA ALA A 132 8.57 12.84 -28.28
C ALA A 132 9.17 12.65 -26.87
N ALA A 133 8.35 12.32 -25.87
CA ALA A 133 8.79 12.02 -24.52
C ALA A 133 9.63 10.73 -24.45
N ALA A 134 9.23 9.68 -25.20
CA ALA A 134 9.99 8.44 -25.32
C ALA A 134 11.39 8.66 -25.93
N ASP A 135 11.46 9.47 -26.98
CA ASP A 135 12.73 9.84 -27.61
C ASP A 135 13.68 10.56 -26.64
N GLU A 136 13.13 11.37 -25.72
CA GLU A 136 13.94 12.10 -24.72
C GLU A 136 14.33 11.25 -23.51
N ILE A 137 13.51 10.28 -23.11
CA ILE A 137 13.81 9.35 -22.00
C ILE A 137 14.79 8.27 -22.48
N GLY A 138 14.57 7.75 -23.68
CA GLY A 138 15.27 6.58 -24.20
C GLY A 138 14.65 5.25 -23.74
N PHE A 139 15.27 4.15 -24.13
CA PHE A 139 14.82 2.80 -23.82
C PHE A 139 15.83 2.04 -22.96
N PRO A 140 15.33 1.12 -22.08
CA PRO A 140 13.93 0.87 -21.81
C PRO A 140 13.26 1.98 -21.01
N CYS A 141 11.93 2.10 -21.13
CA CYS A 141 11.12 3.03 -20.33
C CYS A 141 9.86 2.36 -19.80
N VAL A 142 9.19 3.02 -18.85
CA VAL A 142 7.96 2.53 -18.23
C VAL A 142 6.82 3.49 -18.52
N VAL A 143 5.70 2.96 -18.99
CA VAL A 143 4.50 3.73 -19.32
C VAL A 143 3.37 3.35 -18.37
N LYS A 144 2.70 4.34 -17.79
CA LYS A 144 1.63 4.12 -16.83
C LYS A 144 0.48 5.11 -17.04
N PRO A 145 -0.78 4.73 -16.78
CA PRO A 145 -1.85 5.71 -16.61
C PRO A 145 -1.56 6.62 -15.42
N LEU A 146 -2.05 7.86 -15.44
CA LEU A 146 -1.94 8.75 -14.26
C LEU A 146 -2.77 8.27 -13.07
N MET A 147 -3.91 7.63 -13.32
CA MET A 147 -4.78 7.06 -12.29
C MET A 147 -4.95 5.57 -12.54
N SER A 148 -4.24 4.76 -11.80
CA SER A 148 -4.37 3.29 -11.76
C SER A 148 -3.73 2.75 -10.48
N SER A 149 -4.07 1.50 -10.12
CA SER A 149 -3.46 0.76 -9.01
C SER A 149 -3.02 -0.62 -9.48
N SER A 150 -2.14 -1.29 -8.73
CA SER A 150 -1.71 -2.67 -8.97
C SER A 150 -1.19 -2.92 -10.39
N GLY A 151 -0.48 -1.97 -10.99
CA GLY A 151 0.12 -2.13 -12.31
C GLY A 151 -0.85 -2.15 -13.51
N HIS A 152 -2.15 -1.88 -13.31
CA HIS A 152 -3.11 -1.85 -14.40
C HIS A 152 -2.74 -0.77 -15.43
N GLY A 153 -2.64 -1.17 -16.72
CA GLY A 153 -2.27 -0.29 -17.82
C GLY A 153 -0.79 0.06 -17.88
N GLN A 154 0.05 -0.54 -17.00
CA GLN A 154 1.50 -0.37 -17.06
C GLN A 154 2.12 -1.23 -18.14
N SER A 155 3.09 -0.67 -18.89
CA SER A 155 3.89 -1.36 -19.88
C SER A 155 5.37 -1.04 -19.73
N TYR A 156 6.21 -2.04 -19.92
CA TYR A 156 7.65 -1.88 -20.09
C TYR A 156 7.93 -1.83 -21.59
N VAL A 157 8.62 -0.80 -22.06
CA VAL A 157 8.85 -0.53 -23.48
C VAL A 157 10.35 -0.60 -23.75
N HIS A 158 10.77 -1.47 -24.65
CA HIS A 158 12.19 -1.72 -24.96
C HIS A 158 12.65 -1.08 -26.25
N ASN A 159 11.73 -0.71 -27.14
CA ASN A 159 12.00 -0.13 -28.44
C ASN A 159 10.79 0.62 -29.01
N ASP A 160 11.00 1.33 -30.11
CA ASP A 160 9.97 2.13 -30.81
C ASP A 160 8.74 1.32 -31.24
N GLU A 161 8.92 0.04 -31.60
CA GLU A 161 7.82 -0.80 -32.13
C GLU A 161 6.75 -1.09 -31.06
N GLU A 162 7.11 -1.03 -29.79
CA GLU A 162 6.21 -1.29 -28.66
C GLU A 162 5.44 -0.04 -28.21
N LEU A 163 5.79 1.15 -28.66
CA LEU A 163 5.24 2.43 -28.18
C LEU A 163 3.73 2.56 -28.39
N GLU A 164 3.22 2.20 -29.58
CA GLU A 164 1.79 2.39 -29.89
C GLU A 164 0.91 1.50 -29.02
N GLU A 165 1.30 0.25 -28.82
CA GLU A 165 0.58 -0.69 -27.97
C GLU A 165 0.64 -0.25 -26.48
N ALA A 166 1.80 0.20 -26.01
CA ALA A 166 1.98 0.69 -24.65
C ALA A 166 1.13 1.94 -24.34
N PHE A 167 1.09 2.90 -25.28
CA PHE A 167 0.25 4.07 -25.15
C PHE A 167 -1.24 3.71 -25.08
N LYS A 168 -1.69 2.85 -25.99
CA LYS A 168 -3.08 2.37 -26.01
C LYS A 168 -3.43 1.64 -24.71
N ASN A 169 -2.58 0.70 -24.25
CA ASN A 169 -2.78 -0.03 -23.01
C ASN A 169 -2.89 0.93 -21.80
N ALA A 170 -2.04 1.95 -21.73
CA ALA A 170 -2.10 2.93 -20.66
C ALA A 170 -3.35 3.81 -20.72
N MET A 171 -3.78 4.22 -21.91
CA MET A 171 -4.99 5.02 -22.11
C MET A 171 -6.27 4.22 -21.80
N ASP A 172 -6.30 2.92 -22.14
CA ASP A 172 -7.43 2.02 -21.85
C ASP A 172 -7.48 1.62 -20.37
N GLY A 173 -6.33 1.50 -19.72
CA GLY A 173 -6.19 1.18 -18.30
C GLY A 173 -6.42 2.36 -17.35
N ALA A 174 -6.59 3.58 -17.88
CA ALA A 174 -6.80 4.78 -17.07
C ALA A 174 -8.18 4.77 -16.40
N ARG A 175 -8.20 5.00 -15.08
CA ARG A 175 -9.43 5.19 -14.30
C ARG A 175 -9.80 6.68 -14.22
N GLY A 176 -11.11 6.98 -14.16
CA GLY A 176 -11.63 8.34 -14.09
C GLY A 176 -11.61 9.10 -15.42
N ASP A 177 -11.83 10.40 -15.34
CA ASP A 177 -12.07 11.26 -16.52
C ASP A 177 -10.78 11.78 -17.16
N VAL A 178 -9.62 11.59 -16.52
CA VAL A 178 -8.33 12.11 -16.98
C VAL A 178 -7.63 11.09 -17.86
N LYS A 179 -7.67 11.30 -19.17
CA LYS A 179 -6.96 10.51 -20.18
C LYS A 179 -5.57 11.10 -20.42
N GLU A 180 -4.62 10.72 -19.61
CA GLU A 180 -3.23 11.14 -19.69
C GLU A 180 -2.32 10.02 -19.18
N VAL A 181 -1.14 9.89 -19.78
CA VAL A 181 -0.14 8.90 -19.38
C VAL A 181 1.12 9.58 -18.84
N ILE A 182 1.82 8.87 -17.99
CA ILE A 182 3.18 9.20 -17.58
C ILE A 182 4.13 8.19 -18.23
N ILE A 183 5.24 8.68 -18.80
CA ILE A 183 6.36 7.89 -19.26
C ILE A 183 7.55 8.18 -18.37
N GLU A 184 8.19 7.13 -17.87
CA GLU A 184 9.27 7.21 -16.89
C GLU A 184 10.50 6.45 -17.37
N GLU A 185 11.66 6.98 -17.02
CA GLU A 185 12.94 6.27 -17.13
C GLU A 185 12.85 4.91 -16.41
N PHE A 186 13.35 3.86 -17.05
CA PHE A 186 13.51 2.58 -16.37
C PHE A 186 14.72 2.65 -15.43
N ILE A 187 14.46 2.49 -14.13
CA ILE A 187 15.54 2.47 -13.14
C ILE A 187 16.15 1.07 -13.08
N GLU A 188 17.44 0.96 -13.34
CA GLU A 188 18.19 -0.27 -13.07
C GLU A 188 18.47 -0.37 -11.57
N PHE A 189 17.54 -0.99 -10.84
CA PHE A 189 17.67 -1.18 -9.41
C PHE A 189 18.21 -2.58 -9.06
N GLU A 190 18.86 -2.69 -7.91
CA GLU A 190 19.24 -3.97 -7.30
C GLU A 190 18.04 -4.57 -6.57
N SER A 191 17.26 -3.73 -5.92
CA SER A 191 16.10 -4.14 -5.11
C SER A 191 15.11 -3.01 -4.91
N GLU A 192 13.89 -3.38 -4.51
CA GLU A 192 12.85 -2.49 -4.03
C GLU A 192 12.67 -2.68 -2.52
N PHE A 193 12.39 -1.60 -1.81
CA PHE A 193 12.06 -1.68 -0.40
C PHE A 193 11.05 -0.61 0.01
N THR A 194 10.33 -0.89 1.09
CA THR A 194 9.38 0.03 1.71
C THR A 194 9.94 0.53 3.03
N LEU A 195 9.83 1.84 3.26
CA LEU A 195 10.08 2.46 4.56
C LEU A 195 8.74 2.95 5.14
N LEU A 196 8.19 2.18 6.08
CA LEU A 196 7.03 2.63 6.83
C LEU A 196 7.44 3.83 7.69
N THR A 197 6.81 4.95 7.41
CA THR A 197 7.08 6.25 8.05
C THR A 197 5.87 6.65 8.86
N VAL A 198 6.07 7.13 10.07
CA VAL A 198 4.98 7.52 10.98
C VAL A 198 5.12 8.98 11.36
N THR A 199 4.18 9.79 10.93
CA THR A 199 4.06 11.19 11.39
C THR A 199 3.11 11.26 12.58
N GLN A 200 3.50 11.99 13.61
CA GLN A 200 2.77 12.10 14.87
C GLN A 200 2.18 13.51 15.04
N LYS A 201 1.04 13.61 15.72
CA LYS A 201 0.46 14.91 16.09
C LYS A 201 1.40 15.72 16.98
N ASN A 202 2.04 15.05 17.91
CA ASN A 202 3.01 15.63 18.85
C ASN A 202 4.21 14.68 18.92
N GLY A 203 5.33 15.08 18.33
CA GLY A 203 6.54 14.28 18.32
C GLY A 203 7.25 14.28 16.96
N PRO A 204 8.42 13.66 16.89
CA PRO A 204 9.16 13.54 15.65
C PRO A 204 8.50 12.54 14.68
N THR A 205 8.85 12.63 13.41
CA THR A 205 8.63 11.54 12.45
C THR A 205 9.46 10.33 12.89
N LEU A 206 8.83 9.14 12.88
CA LEU A 206 9.49 7.88 13.20
C LEU A 206 9.53 6.99 11.96
N PHE A 207 10.54 6.13 11.88
CA PHE A 207 10.73 5.19 10.80
C PHE A 207 10.77 3.78 11.35
N CYS A 208 10.08 2.85 10.66
CA CYS A 208 10.25 1.44 10.93
C CYS A 208 11.55 0.93 10.31
N PRO A 209 12.12 -0.17 10.79
CA PRO A 209 13.16 -0.86 10.04
C PRO A 209 12.71 -1.14 8.60
N PRO A 210 13.59 -0.99 7.58
CA PRO A 210 13.23 -1.17 6.18
C PRO A 210 12.65 -2.57 5.90
N ILE A 211 11.73 -2.63 4.95
CA ILE A 211 11.05 -3.85 4.53
C ILE A 211 11.42 -4.13 3.08
N GLY A 212 12.11 -5.25 2.83
CA GLY A 212 12.31 -5.77 1.48
C GLY A 212 11.04 -6.46 0.99
N HIS A 213 10.75 -6.37 -0.30
CA HIS A 213 9.58 -7.03 -0.87
C HIS A 213 9.82 -7.50 -2.30
N ILE A 214 8.92 -8.37 -2.76
CA ILE A 214 8.83 -8.79 -4.15
C ILE A 214 7.40 -8.57 -4.63
N GLN A 215 7.28 -7.92 -5.78
CA GLN A 215 6.06 -7.79 -6.56
C GLN A 215 6.16 -8.65 -7.83
N LYS A 216 5.02 -9.11 -8.33
CA LYS A 216 4.92 -9.80 -9.62
C LYS A 216 3.75 -9.23 -10.40
N GLY A 217 4.06 -8.58 -11.51
CA GLY A 217 3.03 -7.89 -12.31
C GLY A 217 2.34 -6.74 -11.58
N GLY A 218 3.06 -6.05 -10.68
CA GLY A 218 2.52 -4.98 -9.82
C GLY A 218 1.77 -5.48 -8.58
N ASP A 219 1.64 -6.80 -8.39
CA ASP A 219 1.00 -7.38 -7.21
C ASP A 219 2.03 -7.80 -6.17
N TYR A 220 1.81 -7.41 -4.93
CA TYR A 220 2.56 -7.86 -3.76
C TYR A 220 2.56 -9.40 -3.64
N ARG A 221 3.73 -10.00 -3.40
CA ARG A 221 3.92 -11.45 -3.26
C ARG A 221 4.52 -11.85 -1.92
N GLU A 222 5.59 -11.20 -1.51
CA GLU A 222 6.24 -11.42 -0.23
C GLU A 222 6.93 -10.16 0.28
N SER A 223 7.11 -10.09 1.59
CA SER A 223 7.95 -9.08 2.25
C SER A 223 8.71 -9.69 3.41
N TRP A 224 9.81 -9.05 3.78
CA TRP A 224 10.63 -9.46 4.92
C TRP A 224 11.23 -8.27 5.65
N GLN A 225 11.44 -8.44 6.94
CA GLN A 225 11.99 -7.40 7.81
C GLN A 225 12.91 -8.05 8.87
N PRO A 226 14.11 -7.49 9.14
CA PRO A 226 14.66 -6.30 8.50
C PRO A 226 15.18 -6.59 7.09
N TYR A 227 15.12 -5.58 6.23
CA TYR A 227 15.81 -5.56 4.96
C TYR A 227 17.21 -4.98 5.15
N ALA A 228 18.25 -5.67 4.66
CA ALA A 228 19.62 -5.22 4.78
C ALA A 228 19.90 -4.07 3.81
N ILE A 229 20.24 -2.90 4.35
CA ILE A 229 20.56 -1.70 3.60
C ILE A 229 21.72 -0.96 4.29
N SER A 230 22.55 -0.23 3.53
CA SER A 230 23.62 0.57 4.14
C SER A 230 23.04 1.71 4.98
N GLU A 231 23.76 2.13 6.02
CA GLU A 231 23.35 3.29 6.84
C GLU A 231 23.20 4.56 5.99
N GLU A 232 24.04 4.74 4.96
CA GLU A 232 23.95 5.88 4.06
C GLU A 232 22.66 5.86 3.23
N SER A 233 22.35 4.71 2.64
CA SER A 233 21.10 4.54 1.88
C SER A 233 19.87 4.66 2.78
N LEU A 234 19.94 4.17 4.03
CA LEU A 234 18.86 4.35 4.99
C LEU A 234 18.64 5.84 5.32
N ARG A 235 19.71 6.59 5.59
CA ARG A 235 19.59 8.05 5.82
C ARG A 235 19.00 8.79 4.62
N GLN A 236 19.36 8.41 3.39
CA GLN A 236 18.74 8.98 2.17
C GLN A 236 17.24 8.69 2.13
N ALA A 237 16.82 7.44 2.39
CA ALA A 237 15.41 7.05 2.41
C ALA A 237 14.61 7.81 3.49
N GLU A 238 15.15 7.89 4.70
CA GLU A 238 14.52 8.62 5.82
C GLU A 238 14.38 10.12 5.51
N HIS A 239 15.40 10.73 4.91
CA HIS A 239 15.33 12.12 4.48
C HIS A 239 14.23 12.34 3.45
N ILE A 240 14.19 11.53 2.38
CA ILE A 240 13.17 11.64 1.33
C ILE A 240 11.77 11.43 1.92
N ALA A 241 11.58 10.39 2.71
CA ALA A 241 10.29 10.08 3.34
C ALA A 241 9.81 11.22 4.26
N ASN A 242 10.72 11.79 5.07
CA ASN A 242 10.40 12.92 5.93
C ASN A 242 9.97 14.17 5.14
N GLU A 243 10.69 14.53 4.07
CA GLU A 243 10.36 15.70 3.26
C GLU A 243 9.00 15.56 2.57
N VAL A 244 8.72 14.40 1.95
CA VAL A 244 7.44 14.18 1.26
C VAL A 244 6.27 14.14 2.24
N THR A 245 6.38 13.42 3.35
CA THR A 245 5.28 13.31 4.33
C THR A 245 5.00 14.65 5.02
N ARG A 246 6.01 15.46 5.31
CA ARG A 246 5.84 16.81 5.84
C ARG A 246 5.12 17.74 4.86
N ALA A 247 5.47 17.67 3.58
CA ALA A 247 4.81 18.48 2.53
C ALA A 247 3.35 18.10 2.33
N LEU A 248 2.99 16.83 2.53
CA LEU A 248 1.61 16.33 2.44
C LEU A 248 0.79 16.62 3.68
N THR A 249 1.42 16.90 4.80
CA THR A 249 0.82 17.23 6.11
C THR A 249 -0.01 16.09 6.73
N GLY A 250 -0.45 16.31 7.97
CA GLY A 250 -1.25 15.34 8.71
C GLY A 250 -0.42 14.34 9.51
N TYR A 251 -1.11 13.37 10.12
CA TYR A 251 -0.47 12.35 10.95
C TYR A 251 -1.14 10.98 10.74
N GLY A 252 -0.29 9.97 10.66
CA GLY A 252 -0.65 8.61 10.30
C GLY A 252 0.59 7.81 9.91
N ILE A 253 0.37 6.63 9.35
CA ILE A 253 1.43 5.83 8.74
C ILE A 253 1.46 6.07 7.23
N TRP A 254 2.66 5.96 6.67
CA TRP A 254 2.93 6.13 5.25
C TRP A 254 3.79 4.97 4.77
N GLY A 255 3.35 4.29 3.72
CA GLY A 255 4.18 3.34 2.99
C GLY A 255 4.96 4.07 1.91
N VAL A 256 6.25 4.30 2.11
CA VAL A 256 7.11 4.98 1.13
C VAL A 256 7.96 3.95 0.43
N GLU A 257 7.82 3.84 -0.89
CA GLU A 257 8.53 2.87 -1.71
C GLU A 257 9.73 3.49 -2.42
N PHE A 258 10.81 2.72 -2.45
CA PHE A 258 12.08 3.14 -3.02
C PHE A 258 12.70 2.07 -3.91
N PHE A 259 13.40 2.52 -4.94
CA PHE A 259 14.41 1.71 -5.63
C PHE A 259 15.77 1.93 -4.98
N LEU A 260 16.51 0.85 -4.77
CA LEU A 260 17.91 0.87 -4.37
C LEU A 260 18.77 0.44 -5.56
N THR A 261 19.63 1.32 -6.04
CA THR A 261 20.55 0.99 -7.12
C THR A 261 21.78 0.22 -6.61
N LYS A 262 22.50 -0.48 -7.49
CA LYS A 262 23.77 -1.16 -7.18
C LYS A 262 24.85 -0.22 -6.60
N LYS A 263 24.70 1.11 -6.79
CA LYS A 263 25.61 2.13 -6.24
C LYS A 263 25.17 2.65 -4.88
N GLY A 264 24.08 2.13 -4.32
CA GLY A 264 23.51 2.59 -3.04
C GLY A 264 22.71 3.89 -3.14
N GLU A 265 22.38 4.36 -4.35
CA GLU A 265 21.51 5.51 -4.55
C GLU A 265 20.06 5.09 -4.27
N VAL A 266 19.35 5.91 -3.50
CA VAL A 266 17.94 5.71 -3.17
C VAL A 266 17.07 6.62 -4.04
N ILE A 267 16.12 6.03 -4.76
CA ILE A 267 15.24 6.73 -5.68
C ILE A 267 13.80 6.58 -5.21
N PHE A 268 13.10 7.70 -5.00
CA PHE A 268 11.68 7.69 -4.64
C PHE A 268 10.83 7.11 -5.76
N SER A 269 10.03 6.10 -5.43
CA SER A 269 9.12 5.44 -6.38
C SER A 269 7.68 5.87 -6.16
N GLU A 270 7.08 5.54 -5.04
CA GLU A 270 5.66 5.78 -4.74
C GLU A 270 5.45 6.01 -3.23
N LEU A 271 4.27 6.54 -2.86
CA LEU A 271 3.87 6.73 -1.48
C LEU A 271 2.38 6.45 -1.31
N SER A 272 2.05 5.66 -0.29
CA SER A 272 0.67 5.42 0.17
C SER A 272 0.46 6.08 1.54
N PRO A 273 -0.58 6.92 1.73
CA PRO A 273 -0.85 7.64 2.98
C PRO A 273 -1.68 6.77 3.95
N ARG A 274 -1.35 5.50 4.08
CA ARG A 274 -2.09 4.48 4.79
C ARG A 274 -1.22 3.25 5.05
N PRO A 275 -1.67 2.26 5.86
CA PRO A 275 -1.01 0.97 5.94
C PRO A 275 -0.72 0.37 4.56
N HIS A 276 0.40 -0.32 4.42
CA HIS A 276 0.91 -0.81 3.16
C HIS A 276 0.96 -2.34 3.10
N ASP A 277 0.67 -2.95 1.95
CA ASP A 277 0.67 -4.42 1.79
C ASP A 277 1.97 -5.07 2.30
N THR A 278 3.13 -4.44 2.03
CA THR A 278 4.42 -4.95 2.48
C THR A 278 4.56 -4.93 3.99
N GLY A 279 3.90 -3.98 4.65
CA GLY A 279 3.88 -3.80 6.10
C GLY A 279 3.12 -4.89 6.86
N MET A 280 2.35 -5.75 6.15
CA MET A 280 1.75 -6.93 6.78
C MET A 280 2.79 -7.84 7.46
N VAL A 281 4.08 -7.76 7.09
CA VAL A 281 5.15 -8.47 7.80
C VAL A 281 5.24 -8.08 9.27
N THR A 282 4.82 -6.88 9.65
CA THR A 282 4.80 -6.44 11.06
C THR A 282 3.83 -7.24 11.93
N LEU A 283 2.85 -7.92 11.31
CA LEU A 283 1.97 -8.89 12.00
C LEU A 283 2.69 -10.16 12.45
N ALA A 284 3.91 -10.39 11.96
CA ALA A 284 4.83 -11.42 12.46
C ALA A 284 5.58 -10.98 13.73
N HIS A 285 5.23 -9.83 14.32
CA HIS A 285 5.92 -9.21 15.44
C HIS A 285 7.38 -8.87 15.15
N THR A 286 7.65 -8.40 13.94
CA THR A 286 8.97 -7.90 13.57
C THR A 286 9.31 -6.60 14.29
N THR A 287 8.29 -5.83 14.64
CA THR A 287 8.40 -4.58 15.41
C THR A 287 7.50 -4.62 16.64
N ASN A 288 7.80 -3.79 17.65
CA ASN A 288 7.03 -3.67 18.90
C ASN A 288 5.57 -3.24 18.71
N PHE A 289 5.23 -2.68 17.56
CA PHE A 289 3.86 -2.38 17.11
C PHE A 289 3.71 -2.83 15.68
N SER A 290 2.57 -3.41 15.31
CA SER A 290 2.22 -3.59 13.91
C SER A 290 1.99 -2.23 13.22
N GLU A 291 2.12 -2.18 11.90
CA GLU A 291 1.81 -0.97 11.13
C GLU A 291 0.40 -0.43 11.41
N PHE A 292 -0.56 -1.33 11.68
CA PHE A 292 -1.94 -0.98 11.98
C PHE A 292 -2.07 -0.33 13.37
N GLU A 293 -1.33 -0.82 14.36
CA GLU A 293 -1.26 -0.20 15.69
C GLU A 293 -0.53 1.14 15.63
N LEU A 294 0.53 1.26 14.82
CA LEU A 294 1.22 2.53 14.57
C LEU A 294 0.29 3.54 13.91
N HIS A 295 -0.45 3.12 12.86
CA HIS A 295 -1.44 3.98 12.22
C HIS A 295 -2.52 4.43 13.20
N PHE A 296 -3.11 3.48 13.92
CA PHE A 296 -4.11 3.78 14.95
C PHE A 296 -3.60 4.78 15.98
N ARG A 297 -2.41 4.57 16.55
CA ARG A 297 -1.83 5.50 17.53
C ARG A 297 -1.62 6.88 16.93
N ALA A 298 -1.06 6.97 15.74
CA ALA A 298 -0.80 8.24 15.07
C ALA A 298 -2.09 9.03 14.82
N VAL A 299 -3.11 8.42 14.21
CA VAL A 299 -4.37 9.11 13.87
C VAL A 299 -5.19 9.48 15.10
N MET A 300 -5.04 8.74 16.19
CA MET A 300 -5.66 9.07 17.48
C MET A 300 -4.87 10.11 18.29
N GLY A 301 -3.70 10.52 17.82
CA GLY A 301 -2.81 11.43 18.54
C GLY A 301 -2.21 10.83 19.80
N LEU A 302 -2.14 9.49 19.88
CA LEU A 302 -1.49 8.77 20.98
C LEU A 302 0.03 8.76 20.79
N PRO A 303 0.82 8.84 21.85
CA PRO A 303 2.27 8.86 21.74
C PRO A 303 2.82 7.53 21.23
N ILE A 304 3.84 7.62 20.37
CA ILE A 304 4.67 6.50 19.94
C ILE A 304 6.11 6.86 20.37
N PRO A 305 6.57 6.36 21.52
CA PRO A 305 7.88 6.76 22.04
C PRO A 305 9.05 6.31 21.18
N ALA A 306 8.97 5.08 20.63
CA ALA A 306 9.96 4.51 19.74
C ALA A 306 9.40 3.30 18.98
N ILE A 307 10.03 2.98 17.85
CA ILE A 307 9.78 1.76 17.07
C ILE A 307 11.05 0.92 17.16
N HIS A 308 10.92 -0.33 17.59
CA HIS A 308 12.04 -1.26 17.76
C HIS A 308 11.84 -2.50 16.92
N LEU A 309 12.93 -3.01 16.33
CA LEU A 309 12.97 -4.34 15.73
C LEU A 309 12.99 -5.38 16.86
N GLU A 310 12.02 -6.28 16.86
CA GLU A 310 11.89 -7.37 17.86
C GLU A 310 12.33 -8.72 17.29
N HIS A 311 11.91 -9.00 16.04
CA HIS A 311 12.19 -10.27 15.37
C HIS A 311 12.55 -10.06 13.89
N ALA A 312 13.24 -11.02 13.32
CA ALA A 312 13.27 -11.21 11.87
C ALA A 312 11.94 -11.87 11.43
N GLY A 313 11.33 -11.42 10.34
CA GLY A 313 10.06 -12.00 9.90
C GLY A 313 9.82 -11.86 8.41
N CYS A 314 8.94 -12.71 7.91
CA CYS A 314 8.50 -12.74 6.52
C CYS A 314 6.98 -12.86 6.42
N SER A 315 6.43 -12.30 5.35
CA SER A 315 5.04 -12.44 4.93
C SER A 315 5.01 -12.97 3.51
N ALA A 316 4.14 -13.93 3.21
CA ALA A 316 3.92 -14.44 1.87
C ALA A 316 2.42 -14.60 1.60
N VAL A 317 1.98 -14.23 0.39
CA VAL A 317 0.56 -14.24 0.03
C VAL A 317 0.01 -15.66 -0.13
N ILE A 318 -1.23 -15.85 0.29
CA ILE A 318 -2.05 -17.04 0.04
C ILE A 318 -2.98 -16.71 -1.12
N LEU A 319 -2.75 -17.33 -2.28
CA LEU A 319 -3.49 -17.07 -3.51
C LEU A 319 -4.59 -18.10 -3.75
N SER A 320 -5.75 -17.65 -4.21
CA SER A 320 -6.83 -18.55 -4.61
C SER A 320 -6.45 -19.35 -5.87
N PRO A 321 -6.62 -20.69 -5.87
CA PRO A 321 -6.44 -21.53 -7.03
C PRO A 321 -7.66 -21.56 -7.96
N ILE A 322 -8.81 -21.10 -7.47
CA ILE A 322 -10.11 -21.26 -8.14
C ILE A 322 -10.90 -19.94 -8.15
N GLU A 323 -11.91 -19.94 -9.03
CA GLU A 323 -12.94 -18.91 -9.04
C GLU A 323 -14.19 -19.45 -8.34
N THR A 324 -14.71 -18.72 -7.34
CA THR A 324 -15.92 -19.11 -6.61
C THR A 324 -16.51 -17.92 -5.82
N ASP A 325 -17.84 -17.90 -5.72
CA ASP A 325 -18.61 -17.03 -4.81
C ASP A 325 -18.94 -17.70 -3.47
N LYS A 326 -18.44 -18.93 -3.26
CA LYS A 326 -18.63 -19.67 -2.01
C LYS A 326 -17.40 -19.51 -1.10
N PRO A 327 -17.58 -19.62 0.22
CA PRO A 327 -16.46 -19.62 1.16
C PRO A 327 -15.43 -20.68 0.81
N LEU A 328 -14.16 -20.30 0.80
CA LEU A 328 -13.05 -21.23 0.62
C LEU A 328 -12.79 -22.03 1.89
N SER A 329 -12.38 -23.28 1.71
CA SER A 329 -11.85 -24.11 2.78
C SER A 329 -10.34 -23.97 2.83
N TYR A 330 -9.81 -23.65 4.01
CA TYR A 330 -8.38 -23.44 4.24
C TYR A 330 -7.79 -24.60 5.05
N ASN A 331 -6.67 -25.15 4.58
CA ASN A 331 -5.94 -26.16 5.33
C ASN A 331 -5.10 -25.50 6.45
N LEU A 332 -5.76 -25.14 7.54
CA LEU A 332 -5.11 -24.51 8.68
C LEU A 332 -4.31 -25.51 9.52
N LEU A 333 -4.70 -26.80 9.52
CA LEU A 333 -4.05 -27.81 10.34
C LEU A 333 -2.56 -27.95 10.00
N ASP A 334 -2.26 -28.19 8.74
CA ASP A 334 -0.88 -28.41 8.31
C ASP A 334 -0.06 -27.11 8.38
N ALA A 335 -0.68 -25.99 7.98
CA ALA A 335 -0.01 -24.69 8.02
C ALA A 335 0.35 -24.24 9.45
N CYS A 336 -0.51 -24.51 10.45
CA CYS A 336 -0.26 -24.17 11.86
C CYS A 336 0.64 -25.17 12.59
N ASN A 337 0.98 -26.30 11.97
CA ASN A 337 1.90 -27.27 12.56
C ASN A 337 3.38 -26.84 12.49
N GLU A 338 3.68 -25.79 11.73
CA GLU A 338 5.01 -25.19 11.64
C GLU A 338 5.23 -24.19 12.79
N ASP A 339 6.32 -24.35 13.54
CA ASP A 339 6.68 -23.45 14.64
C ASP A 339 6.93 -22.02 14.15
N LYS A 340 6.70 -21.03 15.02
CA LYS A 340 6.89 -19.59 14.73
C LYS A 340 6.15 -19.13 13.47
N THR A 341 4.94 -19.63 13.28
CA THR A 341 4.07 -19.35 12.14
C THR A 341 2.76 -18.71 12.60
N ARG A 342 2.26 -17.78 11.81
CA ARG A 342 0.95 -17.13 11.98
C ARG A 342 0.24 -17.05 10.63
N LEU A 343 -1.06 -16.98 10.65
CA LEU A 343 -1.88 -16.83 9.44
C LEU A 343 -2.82 -15.64 9.60
N ARG A 344 -3.07 -14.96 8.50
CA ARG A 344 -4.16 -13.98 8.37
C ARG A 344 -5.00 -14.34 7.16
N ILE A 345 -6.19 -14.85 7.41
CA ILE A 345 -7.19 -15.10 6.37
C ILE A 345 -8.04 -13.84 6.26
N PHE A 346 -8.09 -13.26 5.08
CA PHE A 346 -8.74 -11.95 4.88
C PHE A 346 -10.26 -12.03 5.00
N GLY A 347 -10.87 -13.15 4.60
CA GLY A 347 -12.31 -13.31 4.63
C GLY A 347 -13.01 -12.66 3.43
N LYS A 348 -12.33 -12.51 2.30
CA LYS A 348 -12.95 -11.99 1.06
C LYS A 348 -14.07 -12.92 0.60
N PRO A 349 -15.30 -12.41 0.31
CA PRO A 349 -16.45 -13.24 0.02
C PRO A 349 -16.40 -13.94 -1.35
N ILE A 350 -15.67 -13.36 -2.29
CA ILE A 350 -15.48 -13.87 -3.65
C ILE A 350 -14.01 -14.19 -3.86
N ALA A 351 -13.71 -15.31 -4.49
CA ALA A 351 -12.38 -15.69 -4.91
C ALA A 351 -12.31 -15.81 -6.43
N HIS A 352 -11.21 -15.39 -7.01
CA HIS A 352 -10.84 -15.69 -8.39
C HIS A 352 -9.38 -16.14 -8.43
N VAL A 353 -8.99 -16.84 -9.48
CA VAL A 353 -7.63 -17.37 -9.61
C VAL A 353 -6.62 -16.24 -9.45
N GLY A 354 -5.68 -16.43 -8.53
CA GLY A 354 -4.63 -15.46 -8.20
C GLY A 354 -5.06 -14.34 -7.25
N ARG A 355 -6.31 -14.29 -6.79
CA ARG A 355 -6.72 -13.32 -5.76
C ARG A 355 -6.05 -13.63 -4.43
N ARG A 356 -5.50 -12.60 -3.78
CA ARG A 356 -4.92 -12.70 -2.43
C ARG A 356 -6.04 -12.94 -1.41
N MET A 357 -6.03 -14.10 -0.75
CA MET A 357 -7.04 -14.53 0.23
C MET A 357 -6.52 -14.48 1.66
N GLY A 358 -5.21 -14.30 1.83
CA GLY A 358 -4.56 -14.23 3.12
C GLY A 358 -3.05 -14.05 2.98
N VAL A 359 -2.38 -14.06 4.13
CA VAL A 359 -0.93 -14.13 4.22
C VAL A 359 -0.51 -15.17 5.27
N ALA A 360 0.56 -15.90 4.97
CA ALA A 360 1.32 -16.64 5.95
C ALA A 360 2.46 -15.74 6.45
N LEU A 361 2.75 -15.83 7.73
CA LEU A 361 3.74 -15.05 8.45
C LEU A 361 4.63 -15.97 9.25
N CYS A 362 5.94 -15.93 9.02
CA CYS A 362 6.91 -16.65 9.84
C CYS A 362 7.91 -15.67 10.46
N TYR A 363 8.43 -16.01 11.63
CA TYR A 363 9.40 -15.18 12.33
C TYR A 363 10.50 -16.01 13.00
N GLY A 364 11.60 -15.34 13.32
CA GLY A 364 12.75 -15.89 14.03
C GLY A 364 13.46 -14.81 14.82
N GLU A 365 14.54 -15.16 15.51
CA GLU A 365 15.40 -14.19 16.19
C GLU A 365 16.05 -13.24 15.16
N VAL A 366 16.38 -12.03 15.58
CA VAL A 366 17.17 -11.12 14.77
C VAL A 366 18.50 -11.77 14.40
N GLY A 367 18.81 -11.82 13.10
CA GLY A 367 19.99 -12.55 12.58
C GLY A 367 19.68 -13.96 12.05
N THR A 368 18.42 -14.40 12.11
CA THR A 368 17.97 -15.62 11.40
C THR A 368 18.26 -15.48 9.90
N ASP A 369 18.66 -16.60 9.28
CA ASP A 369 18.82 -16.69 7.82
C ASP A 369 17.51 -16.29 7.11
N MET A 370 17.54 -15.15 6.46
CA MET A 370 16.35 -14.55 5.86
C MET A 370 15.85 -15.35 4.66
N ASP A 371 16.72 -15.91 3.84
CA ASP A 371 16.32 -16.69 2.68
C ASP A 371 15.64 -17.99 3.11
N ALA A 372 16.19 -18.67 4.10
CA ALA A 372 15.56 -19.85 4.70
C ALA A 372 14.18 -19.52 5.32
N LEU A 373 14.06 -18.36 5.97
CA LEU A 373 12.79 -17.90 6.57
C LEU A 373 11.75 -17.57 5.50
N ARG A 374 12.15 -16.90 4.42
CA ARG A 374 11.30 -16.61 3.25
C ARG A 374 10.81 -17.89 2.59
N ASP A 375 11.70 -18.87 2.36
CA ASP A 375 11.32 -20.16 1.78
C ASP A 375 10.36 -20.93 2.67
N LYS A 376 10.57 -20.92 3.98
CA LYS A 376 9.62 -21.48 4.94
C LYS A 376 8.25 -20.81 4.80
N THR A 377 8.20 -19.49 4.78
CA THR A 377 6.95 -18.72 4.72
C THR A 377 6.17 -19.01 3.44
N LYS A 378 6.85 -19.11 2.30
CA LYS A 378 6.27 -19.50 1.01
C LYS A 378 5.67 -20.92 1.04
N ARG A 379 6.38 -21.90 1.62
CA ARG A 379 5.86 -23.27 1.78
C ARG A 379 4.60 -23.28 2.63
N VAL A 380 4.59 -22.56 3.77
CA VAL A 380 3.40 -22.44 4.61
C VAL A 380 2.24 -21.81 3.85
N ALA A 381 2.46 -20.71 3.13
CA ALA A 381 1.43 -20.07 2.32
C ALA A 381 0.84 -21.02 1.28
N ALA A 382 1.68 -21.79 0.59
CA ALA A 382 1.25 -22.77 -0.41
C ALA A 382 0.40 -23.91 0.19
N THR A 383 0.68 -24.31 1.42
CA THR A 383 -0.05 -25.39 2.11
C THR A 383 -1.51 -25.02 2.38
N VAL A 384 -1.80 -23.72 2.62
CA VAL A 384 -3.15 -23.27 3.06
C VAL A 384 -4.22 -23.50 2.02
N LEU A 385 -3.96 -23.28 0.74
CA LEU A 385 -4.90 -23.48 -0.37
C LEU A 385 -4.35 -24.42 -1.47
N GLY A 386 -3.20 -25.07 -1.23
CA GLY A 386 -2.57 -25.93 -2.21
C GLY A 386 -2.03 -25.19 -3.45
N THR A 387 -1.72 -23.92 -3.30
CA THR A 387 -1.19 -23.07 -4.38
C THR A 387 0.21 -22.58 -4.08
N ASP A 388 1.09 -22.73 -5.06
CA ASP A 388 2.39 -22.06 -5.03
C ASP A 388 2.21 -20.62 -5.55
N PRO A 389 2.39 -19.57 -4.70
CA PRO A 389 2.28 -18.17 -5.13
C PRO A 389 3.35 -17.77 -6.17
N TYR A 390 4.34 -18.62 -6.41
CA TYR A 390 5.46 -18.40 -7.34
C TYR A 390 5.39 -19.26 -8.60
N MET A 391 4.37 -20.12 -8.77
CA MET A 391 4.20 -20.84 -10.03
C MET A 391 4.18 -19.86 -11.20
N LYS A 392 5.04 -20.09 -12.16
CA LYS A 392 4.99 -19.41 -13.47
C LYS A 392 3.66 -19.81 -14.13
N LYS A 393 2.82 -18.83 -14.45
CA LYS A 393 1.73 -19.04 -15.40
C LYS A 393 2.32 -19.25 -16.77
#